data_fcafb1d58fa9606cef33e67d6ca15c8e
#
_entry.id   fcafb1d58fa9606cef33e67d6ca15c8e
#
_cell.length_a   1.000
_cell.length_b   1.000
_cell.length_c   1.000
_cell.angle_alpha   90.00
_cell.angle_beta   90.00
_cell.angle_gamma   90.00
#
_symmetry.space_group_name_H-M   'P 1'
#
loop_
_entity.id
_entity.type
_entity.pdbx_description
1 polymer ?
#
loop_
_entity_poly.entity_id
_entity_poly.type
_entity_poly.pdbx_seq_one_letter_code
_entity_poly.pdbx_strand_id
1 'polypeptide(L)'
;MNKSDLVHVGTFGTAIGLKGEIKINLLTSDVEVFKSFDCFYNFDCSIEWKFDSIAMRQKKCVAKLSHCKSRSEAEDLKNQKIYTSKENFPSTKDNEYYVSDLVDCKIRHNNGNDLGKVTDVNNFGAGDLLEIAYNNKKIYIPMNKENIVSVDIENKVIVVDPIKGIIDND
;
A
#
# COMPACT_ATOMS: atom_id res chain seq x y z
N MET A 1 8.88 18.21 3.01
CA MET A 1 8.19 17.01 2.49
C MET A 1 6.74 17.39 2.19
N ASN A 2 6.28 17.10 0.99
CA ASN A 2 4.89 17.39 0.63
C ASN A 2 3.97 16.32 1.19
N LYS A 3 2.80 16.74 1.71
CA LYS A 3 1.79 15.80 2.22
C LYS A 3 1.31 14.81 1.15
N SER A 4 1.39 15.18 -0.13
CA SER A 4 1.05 14.31 -1.26
C SER A 4 2.01 13.13 -1.43
N ASP A 5 3.20 13.21 -0.86
CA ASP A 5 4.21 12.16 -0.95
C ASP A 5 4.16 11.19 0.24
N LEU A 6 3.23 11.39 1.16
CA LEU A 6 3.04 10.52 2.31
C LEU A 6 2.11 9.36 1.96
N VAL A 7 2.49 8.18 2.40
CA VAL A 7 1.68 6.97 2.26
C VAL A 7 1.29 6.47 3.65
N HIS A 8 0.00 6.22 3.85
CA HIS A 8 -0.51 5.63 5.09
C HIS A 8 -0.14 4.15 5.11
N VAL A 9 0.71 3.74 6.03
CA VAL A 9 1.26 2.38 6.09
C VAL A 9 0.80 1.58 7.30
N GLY A 10 0.19 2.21 8.27
CA GLY A 10 -0.32 1.52 9.45
C GLY A 10 -1.06 2.46 10.39
N THR A 11 -1.62 1.88 11.45
CA THR A 11 -2.32 2.61 12.50
C THR A 11 -1.95 2.00 13.84
N PHE A 12 -1.65 2.82 14.84
CA PHE A 12 -1.42 2.34 16.19
C PHE A 12 -2.71 1.76 16.76
N GLY A 13 -2.61 0.55 17.29
CA GLY A 13 -3.72 -0.14 17.94
C GLY A 13 -3.61 -0.07 19.46
N THR A 14 -3.99 -1.16 20.13
CA THR A 14 -3.98 -1.25 21.58
C THR A 14 -2.57 -1.40 22.14
N ALA A 15 -2.34 -0.84 23.34
CA ALA A 15 -1.12 -1.07 24.11
C ALA A 15 -1.04 -2.53 24.53
N ILE A 16 0.19 -3.07 24.58
CA ILE A 16 0.45 -4.46 24.97
C ILE A 16 1.39 -4.45 26.15
N GLY A 17 0.95 -5.05 27.25
CA GLY A 17 1.75 -5.11 28.47
C GLY A 17 1.96 -3.76 29.13
N LEU A 18 3.03 -3.62 29.91
CA LEU A 18 3.28 -2.45 30.74
C LEU A 18 4.50 -1.62 30.31
N LYS A 19 5.29 -2.13 29.37
CA LYS A 19 6.59 -1.56 29.00
C LYS A 19 6.54 -0.61 27.79
N GLY A 20 5.36 -0.29 27.29
CA GLY A 20 5.21 0.62 26.16
C GLY A 20 5.18 -0.07 24.80
N GLU A 21 5.02 -1.38 24.76
CA GLU A 21 4.78 -2.07 23.51
C GLU A 21 3.36 -1.79 22.99
N ILE A 22 3.21 -1.73 21.67
CA ILE A 22 1.94 -1.37 21.05
C ILE A 22 1.71 -2.23 19.81
N LYS A 23 0.45 -2.58 19.59
CA LYS A 23 0.04 -3.25 18.36
C LYS A 23 0.01 -2.24 17.22
N ILE A 24 0.42 -2.68 16.02
CA ILE A 24 0.25 -1.90 14.80
C ILE A 24 -0.66 -2.66 13.85
N ASN A 25 -1.69 -1.99 13.36
CA ASN A 25 -2.54 -2.49 12.29
C ASN A 25 -1.88 -2.11 10.96
N LEU A 26 -1.21 -3.07 10.33
CA LEU A 26 -0.45 -2.83 9.09
C LEU A 26 -1.37 -2.64 7.89
N LEU A 27 -1.00 -1.72 7.02
CA LEU A 27 -1.60 -1.55 5.69
C LEU A 27 -0.64 -1.99 4.59
N THR A 28 0.54 -2.47 4.94
CA THR A 28 1.49 -3.05 3.99
C THR A 28 1.19 -4.54 3.79
N SER A 29 1.71 -5.11 2.70
CA SER A 29 1.49 -6.52 2.36
C SER A 29 2.03 -7.47 3.44
N ASP A 30 3.14 -7.11 4.07
CA ASP A 30 3.70 -7.85 5.18
C ASP A 30 4.55 -6.96 6.10
N VAL A 31 4.98 -7.53 7.24
CA VAL A 31 5.75 -6.82 8.23
C VAL A 31 7.16 -6.46 7.74
N GLU A 32 7.74 -7.25 6.86
CA GLU A 32 9.08 -6.99 6.35
C GLU A 32 9.13 -5.73 5.48
N VAL A 33 8.08 -5.47 4.71
CA VAL A 33 7.94 -4.22 3.96
C VAL A 33 7.89 -3.04 4.95
N PHE A 34 7.08 -3.13 5.99
CA PHE A 34 6.98 -2.09 7.01
C PHE A 34 8.33 -1.84 7.69
N LYS A 35 9.04 -2.91 8.08
CA LYS A 35 10.36 -2.82 8.72
C LYS A 35 11.44 -2.21 7.82
N SER A 36 11.25 -2.26 6.50
CA SER A 36 12.23 -1.75 5.54
C SER A 36 12.23 -0.22 5.43
N PHE A 37 11.21 0.45 5.96
CA PHE A 37 11.13 1.90 5.88
C PHE A 37 12.10 2.56 6.87
N ASP A 38 12.75 3.63 6.41
CA ASP A 38 13.75 4.34 7.21
C ASP A 38 13.09 5.28 8.22
N CYS A 39 11.96 5.86 7.88
CA CYS A 39 11.31 6.91 8.67
C CYS A 39 9.81 6.73 8.72
N PHE A 40 9.22 7.09 9.85
CA PHE A 40 7.77 7.07 10.06
C PHE A 40 7.31 8.40 10.63
N TYR A 41 6.17 8.90 10.16
CA TYR A 41 5.66 10.22 10.52
C TYR A 41 4.16 10.19 10.82
N ASN A 42 3.69 11.20 11.55
CA ASN A 42 2.28 11.52 11.57
C ASN A 42 1.91 12.30 10.29
N PHE A 43 0.62 12.57 10.09
CA PHE A 43 0.13 13.16 8.83
C PHE A 43 0.75 14.52 8.47
N ASP A 44 1.00 15.37 9.46
CA ASP A 44 1.58 16.70 9.22
C ASP A 44 3.10 16.75 9.33
N CYS A 45 3.74 15.58 9.53
CA CYS A 45 5.19 15.44 9.70
C CYS A 45 5.77 16.19 10.91
N SER A 46 4.93 16.55 11.87
CA SER A 46 5.37 17.20 13.11
C SER A 46 6.02 16.21 14.08
N ILE A 47 5.71 14.91 13.94
CA ILE A 47 6.25 13.85 14.78
C ILE A 47 6.88 12.80 13.87
N GLU A 48 8.12 12.46 14.19
CA GLU A 48 8.83 11.32 13.60
C GLU A 48 8.88 10.22 14.67
N TRP A 49 8.36 9.04 14.32
CA TRP A 49 8.42 7.90 15.23
C TRP A 49 9.63 7.03 14.94
N LYS A 50 10.33 6.67 15.99
CA LYS A 50 11.46 5.74 15.91
C LYS A 50 11.12 4.47 16.67
N PHE A 51 11.30 3.33 16.00
CA PHE A 51 11.02 2.02 16.57
C PHE A 51 12.32 1.34 17.02
N ASP A 52 12.33 0.86 18.25
CA ASP A 52 13.41 0.03 18.78
C ASP A 52 13.27 -1.41 18.28
N SER A 53 12.02 -1.87 18.14
CA SER A 53 11.73 -3.20 17.65
C SER A 53 10.37 -3.25 16.98
N ILE A 54 10.27 -4.10 15.98
CA ILE A 54 9.03 -4.44 15.27
C ILE A 54 9.07 -5.95 15.06
N ALA A 55 8.05 -6.67 15.53
CA ALA A 55 8.00 -8.12 15.40
C ALA A 55 6.57 -8.64 15.28
N MET A 56 6.42 -9.78 14.64
CA MET A 56 5.14 -10.49 14.62
C MET A 56 5.07 -11.42 15.82
N ARG A 57 3.99 -11.30 16.60
CA ARG A 57 3.69 -12.20 17.72
C ARG A 57 2.24 -12.66 17.59
N GLN A 58 2.02 -13.95 17.50
CA GLN A 58 0.66 -14.53 17.38
C GLN A 58 -0.18 -13.82 16.30
N LYS A 59 0.41 -13.65 15.11
CA LYS A 59 -0.23 -12.98 13.95
C LYS A 59 -0.52 -11.49 14.15
N LYS A 60 0.06 -10.87 15.19
CA LYS A 60 -0.07 -9.43 15.44
C LYS A 60 1.28 -8.75 15.29
N CYS A 61 1.29 -7.60 14.66
CA CYS A 61 2.48 -6.76 14.62
C CYS A 61 2.58 -6.01 15.93
N VAL A 62 3.68 -6.23 16.67
CA VAL A 62 3.95 -5.57 17.94
C VAL A 62 5.22 -4.75 17.80
N ALA A 63 5.17 -3.49 18.19
CA ALA A 63 6.30 -2.59 18.08
C ALA A 63 6.60 -1.91 19.42
N LYS A 64 7.84 -1.52 19.58
CA LYS A 64 8.33 -0.72 20.70
C LYS A 64 8.93 0.55 20.14
N LEU A 65 8.39 1.72 20.53
CA LEU A 65 8.97 2.99 20.15
C LEU A 65 10.05 3.41 21.14
N SER A 66 11.07 4.11 20.64
CA SER A 66 12.24 4.52 21.46
C SER A 66 11.85 5.43 22.63
N HIS A 67 10.84 6.28 22.44
CA HIS A 67 10.41 7.23 23.47
C HIS A 67 9.20 6.75 24.29
N CYS A 68 8.66 5.58 23.98
CA CYS A 68 7.47 5.06 24.66
C CYS A 68 7.90 3.99 25.67
N LYS A 69 7.83 4.31 26.96
CA LYS A 69 8.35 3.45 28.03
C LYS A 69 7.29 2.88 28.96
N SER A 70 6.05 3.29 28.80
CA SER A 70 4.93 2.87 29.65
C SER A 70 3.69 2.56 28.82
N ARG A 71 2.79 1.79 29.43
CA ARG A 71 1.49 1.50 28.82
C ARG A 71 0.69 2.78 28.57
N SER A 72 0.75 3.75 29.46
CA SER A 72 0.04 5.01 29.33
C SER A 72 0.47 5.79 28.09
N GLU A 73 1.78 5.84 27.83
CA GLU A 73 2.35 6.48 26.65
C GLU A 73 1.92 5.75 25.37
N ALA A 74 1.87 4.42 25.40
CA ALA A 74 1.40 3.61 24.28
C ALA A 74 -0.09 3.82 24.01
N GLU A 75 -0.91 3.93 25.06
CA GLU A 75 -2.34 4.19 24.93
C GLU A 75 -2.63 5.55 24.30
N ASP A 76 -1.79 6.54 24.53
CA ASP A 76 -1.93 7.87 23.92
C ASP A 76 -1.72 7.85 22.41
N LEU A 77 -1.06 6.83 21.88
CA LEU A 77 -0.85 6.68 20.43
C LEU A 77 -1.98 5.95 19.71
N LYS A 78 -2.88 5.32 20.45
CA LYS A 78 -3.96 4.51 19.87
C LYS A 78 -4.75 5.31 18.84
N ASN A 79 -5.02 4.68 17.70
CA ASN A 79 -5.75 5.23 16.54
C ASN A 79 -5.00 6.30 15.76
N GLN A 80 -3.77 6.65 16.13
CA GLN A 80 -2.96 7.55 15.31
C GLN A 80 -2.45 6.81 14.08
N LYS A 81 -2.52 7.48 12.94
CA LYS A 81 -2.10 6.93 11.66
C LYS A 81 -0.60 7.09 11.46
N ILE A 82 0.03 6.07 10.90
CA ILE A 82 1.47 6.03 10.64
C ILE A 82 1.69 6.21 9.14
N TYR A 83 2.53 7.17 8.78
CA TYR A 83 2.86 7.49 7.39
C TYR A 83 4.36 7.32 7.17
N THR A 84 4.72 7.05 5.93
CA THR A 84 6.11 7.14 5.48
C THR A 84 6.15 7.88 4.15
N SER A 85 7.33 8.35 3.75
CA SER A 85 7.49 8.93 2.44
C SER A 85 7.40 7.85 1.36
N LYS A 86 6.79 8.18 0.25
CA LYS A 86 6.72 7.30 -0.92
C LYS A 86 8.12 6.86 -1.38
N GLU A 87 9.11 7.72 -1.22
CA GLU A 87 10.50 7.43 -1.57
C GLU A 87 11.12 6.31 -0.73
N ASN A 88 10.58 6.05 0.48
CA ASN A 88 11.07 5.01 1.37
C ASN A 88 10.64 3.61 0.97
N PHE A 89 9.70 3.47 0.05
CA PHE A 89 9.33 2.15 -0.45
C PHE A 89 10.50 1.56 -1.22
N PRO A 90 10.85 0.28 -0.96
CA PRO A 90 11.92 -0.36 -1.70
C PRO A 90 11.59 -0.36 -3.19
N SER A 91 12.63 -0.20 -4.03
CA SER A 91 12.42 -0.26 -5.47
C SER A 91 11.78 -1.59 -5.84
N THR A 92 10.67 -1.51 -6.57
CA THR A 92 9.99 -2.72 -7.04
C THR A 92 10.84 -3.42 -8.08
N LYS A 93 10.86 -4.75 -8.02
CA LYS A 93 11.40 -5.55 -9.10
C LYS A 93 10.51 -5.39 -10.32
N ASP A 94 11.03 -5.72 -11.50
CA ASP A 94 10.24 -5.68 -12.72
C ASP A 94 8.91 -6.39 -12.53
N ASN A 95 7.81 -5.67 -12.80
CA ASN A 95 6.41 -6.13 -12.67
C ASN A 95 5.88 -6.26 -11.22
N GLU A 96 6.59 -5.74 -10.23
CA GLU A 96 6.06 -5.62 -8.87
C GLU A 96 5.74 -4.15 -8.57
N TYR A 97 4.51 -3.88 -8.16
CA TYR A 97 4.04 -2.53 -7.86
C TYR A 97 3.22 -2.53 -6.57
N TYR A 98 3.25 -1.40 -5.86
CA TYR A 98 2.42 -1.23 -4.67
C TYR A 98 0.99 -0.86 -5.07
N VAL A 99 0.02 -1.39 -4.33
CA VAL A 99 -1.41 -1.11 -4.57
C VAL A 99 -1.68 0.39 -4.54
N SER A 100 -1.08 1.11 -3.61
CA SER A 100 -1.26 2.56 -3.49
C SER A 100 -0.78 3.34 -4.72
N ASP A 101 0.16 2.79 -5.48
CA ASP A 101 0.64 3.42 -6.71
C ASP A 101 -0.24 3.10 -7.91
N LEU A 102 -0.95 2.00 -7.87
CA LEU A 102 -1.77 1.52 -8.99
C LEU A 102 -3.19 2.07 -8.97
N VAL A 103 -3.76 2.28 -7.78
CA VAL A 103 -5.11 2.84 -7.63
C VAL A 103 -5.14 4.26 -8.21
N ASP A 104 -6.20 4.57 -8.93
CA ASP A 104 -6.41 5.83 -9.66
C ASP A 104 -5.55 6.01 -10.92
N CYS A 105 -4.70 5.05 -11.27
CA CYS A 105 -4.04 5.07 -12.56
C CYS A 105 -5.06 4.93 -13.69
N LYS A 106 -4.86 5.70 -14.74
CA LYS A 106 -5.65 5.56 -15.96
C LYS A 106 -5.26 4.28 -16.69
N ILE A 107 -6.24 3.55 -17.17
CA ILE A 107 -6.01 2.36 -17.96
C ILE A 107 -6.26 2.70 -19.43
N ARG A 108 -5.27 2.43 -20.25
CA ARG A 108 -5.35 2.64 -21.68
C ARG A 108 -5.04 1.32 -22.40
N HIS A 109 -5.88 0.97 -23.35
CA HIS A 109 -5.60 -0.16 -24.22
C HIS A 109 -4.43 0.17 -25.15
N ASN A 110 -3.63 -0.82 -25.55
CA ASN A 110 -2.53 -0.59 -26.48
C ASN A 110 -2.97 -0.04 -27.86
N ASN A 111 -4.25 -0.18 -28.21
CA ASN A 111 -4.82 0.43 -29.41
C ASN A 111 -5.17 1.92 -29.25
N GLY A 112 -4.94 2.51 -28.06
CA GLY A 112 -5.21 3.90 -27.75
C GLY A 112 -6.54 4.19 -27.07
N ASN A 113 -7.41 3.20 -26.91
CA ASN A 113 -8.70 3.40 -26.24
C ASN A 113 -8.52 3.57 -24.74
N ASP A 114 -9.29 4.48 -24.15
CA ASP A 114 -9.33 4.70 -22.72
C ASP A 114 -10.32 3.70 -22.09
N LEU A 115 -9.85 2.96 -21.08
CA LEU A 115 -10.65 1.93 -20.40
C LEU A 115 -11.06 2.35 -18.99
N GLY A 116 -10.77 3.59 -18.57
CA GLY A 116 -11.13 4.08 -17.25
C GLY A 116 -9.94 4.11 -16.29
N LYS A 117 -10.22 3.89 -15.00
CA LYS A 117 -9.21 3.94 -13.93
C LYS A 117 -9.23 2.68 -13.09
N VAL A 118 -8.09 2.39 -12.48
CA VAL A 118 -7.99 1.34 -11.47
C VAL A 118 -8.76 1.79 -10.22
N THR A 119 -9.76 1.02 -9.83
CA THR A 119 -10.56 1.28 -8.62
C THR A 119 -10.00 0.52 -7.42
N ASP A 120 -9.40 -0.63 -7.66
CA ASP A 120 -8.81 -1.44 -6.61
C ASP A 120 -7.84 -2.47 -7.22
N VAL A 121 -7.07 -3.12 -6.37
CA VAL A 121 -6.23 -4.26 -6.76
C VAL A 121 -6.58 -5.42 -5.85
N ASN A 122 -6.96 -6.55 -6.44
CA ASN A 122 -7.41 -7.72 -5.71
C ASN A 122 -6.50 -8.91 -5.98
N ASN A 123 -6.33 -9.76 -4.97
CA ASN A 123 -5.62 -11.01 -5.13
C ASN A 123 -6.49 -12.15 -4.62
N PHE A 124 -6.91 -13.01 -5.54
CA PHE A 124 -7.78 -14.15 -5.25
C PHE A 124 -6.97 -15.46 -5.19
N GLY A 125 -5.65 -15.38 -4.96
CA GLY A 125 -4.78 -16.54 -4.84
C GLY A 125 -4.00 -16.90 -6.11
N ALA A 126 -4.30 -16.27 -7.24
CA ALA A 126 -3.63 -16.54 -8.53
C ALA A 126 -2.87 -15.33 -9.08
N GLY A 127 -2.43 -14.41 -8.19
CA GLY A 127 -1.76 -13.17 -8.56
C GLY A 127 -2.67 -11.95 -8.45
N ASP A 128 -2.11 -10.79 -8.68
CA ASP A 128 -2.83 -9.53 -8.55
C ASP A 128 -3.71 -9.27 -9.77
N LEU A 129 -4.91 -8.75 -9.51
CA LEU A 129 -5.87 -8.35 -10.53
C LEU A 129 -6.18 -6.87 -10.37
N LEU A 130 -6.06 -6.11 -11.45
CA LEU A 130 -6.52 -4.72 -11.49
C LEU A 130 -8.04 -4.71 -11.66
N GLU A 131 -8.75 -4.09 -10.73
CA GLU A 131 -10.18 -3.87 -10.83
C GLU A 131 -10.43 -2.54 -11.53
N ILE A 132 -11.22 -2.55 -12.60
CA ILE A 132 -11.53 -1.38 -13.39
C ILE A 132 -13.04 -1.29 -13.55
N ALA A 133 -13.59 -0.08 -13.41
CA ALA A 133 -14.99 0.18 -13.76
C ALA A 133 -15.06 0.58 -15.24
N TYR A 134 -15.67 -0.26 -16.05
CA TYR A 134 -15.80 -0.04 -17.50
C TYR A 134 -17.21 -0.39 -17.96
N ASN A 135 -17.86 0.56 -18.61
CA ASN A 135 -19.25 0.39 -19.11
C ASN A 135 -20.22 -0.12 -18.02
N ASN A 136 -20.16 0.44 -16.83
CA ASN A 136 -20.97 0.08 -15.66
C ASN A 136 -20.76 -1.36 -15.16
N LYS A 137 -19.64 -1.99 -15.56
CA LYS A 137 -19.25 -3.32 -15.09
C LYS A 137 -17.87 -3.26 -14.44
N LYS A 138 -17.64 -4.19 -13.53
CA LYS A 138 -16.29 -4.41 -12.99
C LYS A 138 -15.55 -5.38 -13.88
N ILE A 139 -14.37 -4.98 -14.33
CA ILE A 139 -13.49 -5.82 -15.13
C ILE A 139 -12.21 -6.04 -14.31
N TYR A 140 -11.67 -7.24 -14.37
CA TYR A 140 -10.43 -7.61 -13.71
C TYR A 140 -9.37 -7.95 -14.75
N ILE A 141 -8.22 -7.27 -14.69
CA ILE A 141 -7.11 -7.52 -15.62
C ILE A 141 -5.94 -8.09 -14.81
N PRO A 142 -5.48 -9.30 -15.13
CA PRO A 142 -4.33 -9.88 -14.43
C PRO A 142 -3.06 -9.05 -14.65
N MET A 143 -2.32 -8.82 -13.58
CA MET A 143 -1.05 -8.11 -13.62
C MET A 143 0.08 -9.09 -13.99
N ASN A 144 0.17 -9.42 -15.25
CA ASN A 144 1.21 -10.28 -15.80
C ASN A 144 1.71 -9.72 -17.13
N LYS A 145 2.76 -10.30 -17.66
CA LYS A 145 3.39 -9.85 -18.90
C LYS A 145 2.49 -9.98 -20.13
N GLU A 146 1.50 -10.87 -20.09
CA GLU A 146 0.58 -11.09 -21.19
C GLU A 146 -0.45 -9.95 -21.30
N ASN A 147 -0.84 -9.37 -20.18
CA ASN A 147 -1.91 -8.36 -20.14
C ASN A 147 -1.41 -6.94 -19.95
N ILE A 148 -0.24 -6.76 -19.32
CA ILE A 148 0.31 -5.43 -19.01
C ILE A 148 1.44 -5.12 -20.00
N VAL A 149 1.28 -4.04 -20.74
CA VAL A 149 2.31 -3.56 -21.69
C VAL A 149 3.31 -2.67 -20.96
N SER A 150 2.83 -1.67 -20.24
CA SER A 150 3.68 -0.76 -19.50
C SER A 150 2.95 -0.15 -18.32
N VAL A 151 3.71 0.24 -17.29
CA VAL A 151 3.19 0.94 -16.12
C VAL A 151 4.03 2.20 -15.92
N ASP A 152 3.37 3.35 -15.97
CA ASP A 152 3.98 4.65 -15.74
C ASP A 152 3.36 5.23 -14.47
N ILE A 153 4.03 5.02 -13.34
CA ILE A 153 3.54 5.47 -12.04
C ILE A 153 3.58 6.99 -11.93
N GLU A 154 4.60 7.63 -12.51
CA GLU A 154 4.75 9.09 -12.43
C GLU A 154 3.59 9.82 -13.10
N ASN A 155 3.17 9.36 -14.27
CA ASN A 155 2.05 9.94 -15.02
C ASN A 155 0.72 9.26 -14.71
N LYS A 156 0.73 8.23 -13.86
CA LYS A 156 -0.44 7.44 -13.48
C LYS A 156 -1.20 6.87 -14.69
N VAL A 157 -0.46 6.21 -15.56
CA VAL A 157 -1.01 5.54 -16.74
C VAL A 157 -0.51 4.10 -16.81
N ILE A 158 -1.44 3.17 -17.01
CA ILE A 158 -1.13 1.76 -17.25
C ILE A 158 -1.64 1.41 -18.63
N VAL A 159 -0.75 0.93 -19.51
CA VAL A 159 -1.13 0.44 -20.83
C VAL A 159 -1.31 -1.06 -20.77
N VAL A 160 -2.43 -1.54 -21.25
CA VAL A 160 -2.81 -2.95 -21.20
C VAL A 160 -3.10 -3.49 -22.59
N ASP A 161 -2.87 -4.79 -22.77
CA ASP A 161 -3.29 -5.54 -23.94
C ASP A 161 -3.96 -6.83 -23.44
N PRO A 162 -5.21 -6.71 -22.93
CA PRO A 162 -5.86 -7.84 -22.26
C PRO A 162 -6.12 -9.00 -23.20
N ILE A 163 -6.02 -10.19 -22.65
CA ILE A 163 -6.36 -11.40 -23.38
C ILE A 163 -7.81 -11.29 -23.90
N LYS A 164 -8.03 -11.81 -25.07
CA LYS A 164 -9.35 -11.83 -25.67
C LYS A 164 -10.38 -12.47 -24.72
N GLY A 165 -11.48 -11.78 -24.51
CA GLY A 165 -12.54 -12.18 -23.58
C GLY A 165 -12.59 -11.39 -22.27
N ILE A 166 -11.53 -10.68 -21.90
CA ILE A 166 -11.53 -9.86 -20.67
C ILE A 166 -12.33 -8.56 -20.89
N ILE A 167 -12.16 -7.92 -22.03
CA ILE A 167 -12.82 -6.65 -22.39
C ILE A 167 -13.71 -6.81 -23.61
N ASP A 168 -14.01 -7.99 -24.02
CA ASP A 168 -14.88 -8.18 -25.17
C ASP A 168 -16.30 -7.75 -24.82
N ASN A 169 -16.68 -6.68 -25.41
CA ASN A 169 -18.00 -6.12 -25.27
C ASN A 169 -18.58 -5.99 -26.64
N ASP A 170 -19.36 -6.86 -26.94
CA ASP A 170 -20.19 -6.68 -28.11
C ASP A 170 -21.47 -5.96 -27.81
#